data_0ca584bbea1ed31079d65e604263da9b
#
_entry.id   0ca584bbea1ed31079d65e604263da9b
#
_cell.length_a   1.000
_cell.length_b   1.000
_cell.length_c   1.000
_cell.angle_alpha   90.00
_cell.angle_beta   90.00
_cell.angle_gamma   90.00
#
_symmetry.space_group_name_H-M   'P 1'
#
loop_
_entity.id
_entity.type
_entity.pdbx_description
1 polymer ?
#
loop_
_entity_poly.entity_id
_entity_poly.type
_entity_poly.pdbx_seq_one_letter_code
_entity_poly.pdbx_strand_id
1 'polypeptide(L)'
;MPTSRPLLVALALCLALITAACGSSAPAAGSPAAADAPAATAAASAPATSIADPSSAPAPTALATASTADAALDCSAPAAPTIEQTEGPYYMPGAPRSANLAADSMPGTRLTLTGYVVDTSCAPVANAKVETWQADATGAYDNAGFSLRGWVTTDAAGRFTIGTVVPGEYPGRTEHIHVKVTPPGGATLTTQVYFPGSTANGEDGIYDPSLDLVVTQDGDALVGTHTFVLGS
;
A
#
# COMPACT_ATOMS: atom_id res chain seq x y z
N MET A 1 -56.72 28.90 1.11
CA MET A 1 -57.05 27.93 2.18
C MET A 1 -57.38 26.62 1.49
N PRO A 2 -56.56 25.64 1.64
CA PRO A 2 -56.98 24.37 2.20
C PRO A 2 -55.93 23.74 3.16
N THR A 3 -56.46 23.11 4.09
CA THR A 3 -56.19 22.42 5.29
C THR A 3 -55.13 21.34 5.22
N SER A 4 -54.21 21.43 6.16
CA SER A 4 -53.20 20.44 6.54
C SER A 4 -53.84 19.19 7.20
N ARG A 5 -53.34 17.99 6.84
CA ARG A 5 -53.57 16.77 7.60
C ARG A 5 -52.22 16.15 8.00
N PRO A 6 -51.96 15.88 9.26
CA PRO A 6 -50.78 15.15 9.67
C PRO A 6 -51.04 13.64 9.56
N LEU A 7 -50.04 12.91 8.97
CA LEU A 7 -50.02 11.46 8.93
C LEU A 7 -49.19 10.98 10.15
N LEU A 8 -49.88 10.35 11.10
CA LEU A 8 -49.28 9.61 12.22
C LEU A 8 -48.72 8.28 11.67
N VAL A 9 -47.44 8.05 11.80
CA VAL A 9 -46.82 6.75 11.59
C VAL A 9 -46.53 6.13 12.94
N ALA A 10 -47.19 5.01 13.19
CA ALA A 10 -47.07 4.22 14.40
C ALA A 10 -45.73 3.44 14.44
N LEU A 11 -45.04 3.59 15.55
CA LEU A 11 -43.79 2.89 15.90
C LEU A 11 -44.18 1.51 16.50
N ALA A 12 -43.88 0.41 15.78
CA ALA A 12 -44.02 -0.93 16.30
C ALA A 12 -42.65 -1.41 16.89
N LEU A 13 -42.63 -1.54 18.20
CA LEU A 13 -41.49 -2.04 18.99
C LEU A 13 -41.59 -3.56 19.08
N CYS A 14 -40.75 -4.31 18.36
CA CYS A 14 -40.59 -5.75 18.58
C CYS A 14 -39.40 -6.03 19.48
N LEU A 15 -39.73 -6.41 20.75
CA LEU A 15 -38.78 -6.89 21.75
C LEU A 15 -38.67 -8.41 21.62
N ALA A 16 -37.51 -8.93 21.16
CA ALA A 16 -37.21 -10.36 21.17
C ALA A 16 -36.19 -10.66 22.27
N LEU A 17 -36.64 -11.33 23.32
CA LEU A 17 -35.82 -11.96 24.36
C LEU A 17 -35.23 -13.25 23.78
N ILE A 18 -33.91 -13.42 23.81
CA ILE A 18 -33.27 -14.73 23.64
C ILE A 18 -32.48 -15.06 24.90
N THR A 19 -32.85 -16.16 25.48
CA THR A 19 -32.35 -16.76 26.73
C THR A 19 -30.96 -17.38 26.53
N ALA A 20 -30.16 -17.24 27.58
CA ALA A 20 -28.86 -17.89 27.76
C ALA A 20 -28.97 -19.41 27.91
N ALA A 21 -28.05 -20.14 27.32
CA ALA A 21 -27.72 -21.52 27.70
C ALA A 21 -26.22 -21.63 27.93
N CYS A 22 -25.84 -21.83 29.19
CA CYS A 22 -24.52 -22.24 29.62
C CYS A 22 -24.26 -23.70 29.20
N GLY A 23 -23.08 -23.95 28.65
CA GLY A 23 -22.55 -25.31 28.43
C GLY A 23 -21.03 -25.32 28.67
N SER A 24 -20.67 -25.64 29.93
CA SER A 24 -19.29 -25.97 30.32
C SER A 24 -18.91 -27.37 29.83
N SER A 25 -17.73 -27.53 29.28
CA SER A 25 -16.93 -28.77 29.40
C SER A 25 -15.50 -28.56 28.92
N ALA A 26 -14.56 -28.46 29.82
CA ALA A 26 -13.21 -28.98 29.72
C ALA A 26 -13.20 -30.29 30.52
N PRO A 27 -12.21 -31.20 30.48
CA PRO A 27 -10.81 -31.07 30.12
C PRO A 27 -10.23 -32.28 29.36
N ALA A 28 -8.99 -32.25 28.92
CA ALA A 28 -8.03 -33.32 29.23
C ALA A 28 -6.62 -32.99 28.69
N ALA A 29 -5.72 -32.99 29.60
CA ALA A 29 -4.29 -33.00 29.42
C ALA A 29 -3.79 -34.32 28.79
N GLY A 30 -2.69 -34.20 28.05
CA GLY A 30 -1.95 -35.34 27.52
C GLY A 30 -0.61 -34.91 26.94
N SER A 31 0.37 -34.70 27.82
CA SER A 31 1.77 -34.93 27.46
C SER A 31 2.11 -36.31 27.98
N PRO A 32 2.92 -37.14 27.29
CA PRO A 32 4.34 -37.07 27.52
C PRO A 32 5.27 -37.59 26.41
N ALA A 33 6.53 -37.43 26.69
CA ALA A 33 7.67 -38.28 26.44
C ALA A 33 8.63 -37.88 25.33
N ALA A 34 9.75 -37.44 25.82
CA ALA A 34 11.07 -37.47 25.20
C ALA A 34 11.55 -38.93 24.98
N ALA A 35 12.28 -39.13 23.93
CA ALA A 35 13.29 -40.16 23.73
C ALA A 35 14.06 -39.75 22.45
N ASP A 36 15.21 -39.61 22.41
CA ASP A 36 16.50 -40.17 22.73
C ASP A 36 17.40 -39.92 21.52
N ALA A 37 18.49 -39.26 21.75
CA ALA A 37 19.61 -39.18 20.80
C ALA A 37 20.39 -40.53 20.82
N PRO A 38 21.12 -40.81 19.77
CA PRO A 38 22.52 -41.16 20.00
C PRO A 38 23.52 -40.31 19.19
N ALA A 39 24.53 -39.97 19.90
CA ALA A 39 25.80 -39.48 19.40
C ALA A 39 26.66 -40.63 18.86
N ALA A 40 27.60 -40.25 18.10
CA ALA A 40 28.89 -40.84 17.78
C ALA A 40 29.09 -41.03 16.27
N THR A 41 30.24 -40.83 15.63
CA THR A 41 31.62 -40.66 16.05
C THR A 41 32.45 -40.38 14.79
N ALA A 42 33.42 -39.49 14.93
CA ALA A 42 34.79 -39.53 14.39
C ALA A 42 35.10 -39.50 12.87
N ALA A 43 35.72 -38.46 12.49
CA ALA A 43 37.10 -38.32 11.96
C ALA A 43 37.54 -39.17 10.77
N ALA A 44 37.90 -38.49 9.69
CA ALA A 44 39.12 -38.84 8.93
C ALA A 44 39.66 -37.58 8.23
N SER A 45 40.94 -37.36 8.44
CA SER A 45 41.78 -36.27 7.94
C SER A 45 42.20 -36.49 6.48
N ALA A 46 42.22 -35.38 5.75
CA ALA A 46 43.15 -34.90 4.71
C ALA A 46 43.63 -35.86 3.59
N PRO A 47 44.01 -35.36 2.40
CA PRO A 47 45.06 -34.35 2.26
C PRO A 47 44.78 -33.19 1.30
N ALA A 48 45.52 -32.12 1.51
CA ALA A 48 45.67 -31.00 0.64
C ALA A 48 46.27 -31.37 -0.72
N THR A 49 45.66 -30.93 -1.79
CA THR A 49 46.33 -30.82 -3.07
C THR A 49 46.09 -29.41 -3.59
N SER A 50 47.16 -28.66 -3.49
CA SER A 50 47.35 -27.38 -4.16
C SER A 50 47.52 -27.62 -5.65
N ILE A 51 46.72 -27.01 -6.52
CA ILE A 51 47.10 -26.72 -7.91
C ILE A 51 46.26 -25.57 -8.46
N ALA A 52 46.98 -24.55 -8.91
CA ALA A 52 46.73 -23.63 -10.01
C ALA A 52 45.51 -22.70 -9.98
N ASP A 53 45.82 -21.45 -9.83
CA ASP A 53 45.16 -20.29 -10.37
C ASP A 53 44.96 -20.44 -11.89
N PRO A 54 43.75 -20.24 -12.40
CA PRO A 54 43.56 -19.64 -13.70
C PRO A 54 42.84 -18.31 -13.56
N SER A 55 43.59 -17.29 -13.75
CA SER A 55 43.28 -15.96 -14.24
C SER A 55 42.03 -15.91 -15.11
N SER A 56 41.26 -14.82 -14.92
CA SER A 56 40.27 -14.23 -15.82
C SER A 56 38.93 -14.92 -15.96
N ALA A 57 38.05 -14.68 -14.99
CA ALA A 57 36.65 -14.61 -15.28
C ALA A 57 36.32 -13.20 -15.84
N PRO A 58 35.58 -13.08 -16.96
CA PRO A 58 35.11 -11.78 -17.44
C PRO A 58 34.17 -11.21 -16.39
N ALA A 59 34.36 -9.93 -16.07
CA ALA A 59 33.47 -9.17 -15.23
C ALA A 59 32.01 -9.32 -15.74
N PRO A 60 31.04 -9.50 -14.85
CA PRO A 60 29.65 -9.50 -15.27
C PRO A 60 29.36 -8.14 -15.90
N THR A 61 29.03 -8.16 -17.19
CA THR A 61 28.47 -7.02 -17.89
C THR A 61 27.25 -6.57 -17.08
N ALA A 62 27.34 -5.39 -16.47
CA ALA A 62 26.21 -4.76 -15.82
C ALA A 62 25.11 -4.67 -16.88
N LEU A 63 24.03 -5.44 -16.71
CA LEU A 63 22.80 -5.16 -17.40
C LEU A 63 22.48 -3.69 -17.12
N ALA A 64 22.49 -2.89 -18.17
CA ALA A 64 21.95 -1.55 -18.11
C ALA A 64 20.48 -1.69 -17.69
N THR A 65 20.20 -1.38 -16.42
CA THR A 65 18.85 -1.17 -15.95
C THR A 65 18.25 -0.09 -16.83
N ALA A 66 17.19 -0.46 -17.55
CA ALA A 66 16.38 0.49 -18.29
C ALA A 66 16.03 1.63 -17.34
N SER A 67 16.47 2.83 -17.67
CA SER A 67 16.12 4.05 -16.98
C SER A 67 14.61 4.20 -17.12
N THR A 68 13.85 3.83 -16.10
CA THR A 68 12.51 4.36 -15.92
C THR A 68 12.68 5.87 -15.91
N ALA A 69 11.98 6.56 -16.80
CA ALA A 69 12.03 8.02 -16.91
C ALA A 69 11.92 8.60 -15.50
N ASP A 70 12.98 9.26 -15.06
CA ASP A 70 13.04 9.85 -13.72
C ASP A 70 11.97 10.95 -13.70
N ALA A 71 10.86 10.68 -13.01
CA ALA A 71 9.87 11.74 -12.76
C ALA A 71 10.61 12.86 -12.04
N ALA A 72 10.64 14.04 -12.64
CA ALA A 72 11.29 15.18 -12.03
C ALA A 72 10.53 15.60 -10.77
N LEU A 73 11.27 15.99 -9.73
CA LEU A 73 10.67 16.61 -8.54
C LEU A 73 9.97 17.91 -8.95
N ASP A 74 8.64 17.92 -8.79
CA ASP A 74 7.83 19.14 -8.93
C ASP A 74 7.59 19.73 -7.54
N CYS A 75 8.39 20.69 -7.18
CA CYS A 75 8.27 21.41 -5.91
C CYS A 75 8.88 22.81 -6.02
N SER A 76 8.16 23.81 -5.49
CA SER A 76 8.62 25.18 -5.37
C SER A 76 8.44 25.67 -3.94
N ALA A 77 9.52 26.04 -3.29
CA ALA A 77 9.50 26.49 -1.89
C ALA A 77 9.04 27.96 -1.76
N PRO A 78 8.27 28.34 -0.71
CA PRO A 78 7.67 27.44 0.26
C PRO A 78 6.49 26.66 -0.33
N ALA A 79 6.51 25.34 -0.22
CA ALA A 79 5.44 24.48 -0.71
C ALA A 79 4.32 24.37 0.34
N ALA A 80 3.07 24.38 -0.13
CA ALA A 80 1.94 24.09 0.73
C ALA A 80 1.95 22.60 1.12
N PRO A 81 1.68 22.25 2.39
CA PRO A 81 1.54 20.85 2.78
C PRO A 81 0.45 20.13 1.97
N THR A 82 0.70 18.88 1.63
CA THR A 82 -0.33 18.02 1.04
C THR A 82 -1.51 17.91 1.99
N ILE A 83 -2.72 18.07 1.46
CA ILE A 83 -3.94 18.03 2.27
C ILE A 83 -4.19 16.63 2.81
N GLU A 84 -4.66 16.55 4.06
CA GLU A 84 -5.09 15.32 4.68
C GLU A 84 -6.46 14.90 4.17
N GLN A 85 -6.66 13.59 4.04
CA GLN A 85 -7.96 13.01 3.73
C GLN A 85 -8.25 11.80 4.64
N THR A 86 -9.47 11.26 4.53
CA THR A 86 -9.89 10.14 5.34
C THR A 86 -9.13 8.86 5.01
N GLU A 87 -8.81 8.07 6.04
CA GLU A 87 -8.31 6.71 5.91
C GLU A 87 -9.32 5.77 5.23
N GLY A 88 -10.61 6.08 5.38
CA GLY A 88 -11.68 5.23 4.86
C GLY A 88 -11.87 3.92 5.64
N PRO A 89 -12.91 3.15 5.30
CA PRO A 89 -13.28 1.94 6.05
C PRO A 89 -12.46 0.71 5.70
N TYR A 90 -11.62 0.76 4.68
CA TYR A 90 -10.90 -0.41 4.16
C TYR A 90 -9.42 -0.46 4.58
N TYR A 91 -8.96 0.44 5.43
CA TYR A 91 -7.60 0.35 5.96
C TYR A 91 -7.42 -0.89 6.83
N MET A 92 -6.34 -1.62 6.61
CA MET A 92 -5.94 -2.78 7.41
C MET A 92 -4.48 -2.60 7.83
N PRO A 93 -4.19 -2.52 9.14
CA PRO A 93 -2.82 -2.42 9.62
C PRO A 93 -2.04 -3.72 9.38
N GLY A 94 -0.73 -3.63 9.26
CA GLY A 94 0.14 -4.80 9.14
C GLY A 94 0.42 -5.23 7.70
N ALA A 95 0.09 -4.40 6.71
CA ALA A 95 0.49 -4.65 5.33
C ALA A 95 2.00 -4.92 5.21
N PRO A 96 2.43 -5.85 4.33
CA PRO A 96 3.84 -6.21 4.18
C PRO A 96 4.64 -5.10 3.50
N ARG A 97 5.95 -5.09 3.72
CA ARG A 97 6.85 -4.29 2.88
C ARG A 97 6.92 -4.93 1.50
N SER A 98 6.43 -4.21 0.50
CA SER A 98 6.43 -4.66 -0.89
C SER A 98 6.42 -3.45 -1.82
N ALA A 99 7.28 -3.48 -2.84
CA ALA A 99 7.26 -2.52 -3.93
C ALA A 99 6.38 -2.97 -5.10
N ASN A 100 5.90 -4.22 -5.10
CA ASN A 100 4.95 -4.73 -6.08
C ASN A 100 3.72 -5.28 -5.36
N LEU A 101 2.59 -4.61 -5.53
CA LEU A 101 1.34 -4.92 -4.82
C LEU A 101 0.39 -5.78 -5.65
N ALA A 102 0.57 -5.81 -6.97
CA ALA A 102 -0.26 -6.56 -7.88
C ALA A 102 0.46 -7.83 -8.33
N ALA A 103 -0.17 -8.99 -8.15
CA ALA A 103 0.32 -10.24 -8.73
C ALA A 103 0.36 -10.15 -10.27
N ASP A 104 1.28 -10.87 -10.92
CA ASP A 104 1.42 -10.82 -12.39
C ASP A 104 0.13 -11.22 -13.12
N SER A 105 -0.65 -12.11 -12.55
CA SER A 105 -1.94 -12.57 -13.08
C SER A 105 -3.12 -11.65 -12.75
N MET A 106 -2.92 -10.59 -11.98
CA MET A 106 -4.01 -9.69 -11.58
C MET A 106 -4.52 -8.91 -12.79
N PRO A 107 -5.84 -8.89 -13.05
CA PRO A 107 -6.43 -8.08 -14.12
C PRO A 107 -6.27 -6.58 -13.86
N GLY A 108 -6.29 -5.80 -14.95
CA GLY A 108 -6.27 -4.35 -14.91
C GLY A 108 -5.05 -3.75 -15.60
N THR A 109 -5.11 -2.47 -15.88
CA THR A 109 -3.99 -1.69 -16.44
C THR A 109 -2.89 -1.57 -15.40
N ARG A 110 -1.67 -1.95 -15.75
CA ARG A 110 -0.51 -1.81 -14.87
C ARG A 110 -0.23 -0.35 -14.58
N LEU A 111 0.09 -0.04 -13.33
CA LEU A 111 0.44 1.29 -12.87
C LEU A 111 1.74 1.24 -12.08
N THR A 112 2.67 2.08 -12.44
CA THR A 112 3.80 2.43 -11.59
C THR A 112 3.48 3.75 -10.89
N LEU A 113 3.16 3.67 -9.59
CA LEU A 113 3.02 4.84 -8.74
C LEU A 113 4.40 5.24 -8.25
N THR A 114 4.85 6.43 -8.60
CA THR A 114 6.15 6.97 -8.17
C THR A 114 6.00 8.42 -7.71
N GLY A 115 7.01 8.96 -7.04
CA GLY A 115 6.99 10.35 -6.62
C GLY A 115 8.02 10.64 -5.55
N TYR A 116 7.81 11.78 -4.89
CA TYR A 116 8.71 12.31 -3.89
C TYR A 116 7.98 12.60 -2.59
N VAL A 117 8.70 12.49 -1.49
CA VAL A 117 8.31 13.01 -0.18
C VAL A 117 9.30 14.11 0.17
N VAL A 118 8.78 15.30 0.40
CA VAL A 118 9.57 16.50 0.72
C VAL A 118 8.96 17.24 1.90
N ASP A 119 9.70 18.15 2.50
CA ASP A 119 9.16 19.13 3.44
C ASP A 119 8.70 20.41 2.72
N THR A 120 8.21 21.39 3.47
CA THR A 120 7.73 22.67 2.93
C THR A 120 8.83 23.54 2.31
N SER A 121 10.11 23.22 2.54
CA SER A 121 11.25 23.84 1.88
C SER A 121 11.69 23.10 0.61
N CYS A 122 10.93 22.07 0.20
CA CYS A 122 11.26 21.14 -0.88
C CYS A 122 12.52 20.30 -0.61
N ALA A 123 12.95 20.18 0.64
CA ALA A 123 14.04 19.28 0.98
C ALA A 123 13.52 17.83 1.02
N PRO A 124 14.29 16.86 0.47
CA PRO A 124 13.87 15.47 0.43
C PRO A 124 13.78 14.85 1.82
N VAL A 125 12.73 14.09 2.07
CA VAL A 125 12.54 13.31 3.30
C VAL A 125 12.91 11.86 3.02
N ALA A 126 14.14 11.48 3.37
CA ALA A 126 14.63 10.13 3.23
C ALA A 126 14.05 9.19 4.31
N ASN A 127 13.93 7.89 3.96
CA ASN A 127 13.41 6.86 4.85
C ASN A 127 11.98 7.10 5.37
N ALA A 128 11.20 7.96 4.72
CA ALA A 128 9.77 8.06 4.99
C ALA A 128 9.07 6.77 4.55
N LYS A 129 8.23 6.18 5.40
CA LYS A 129 7.37 5.05 5.04
C LYS A 129 6.23 5.58 4.18
N VAL A 130 6.11 5.07 2.96
CA VAL A 130 4.96 5.30 2.07
C VAL A 130 4.16 4.01 2.00
N GLU A 131 3.00 4.00 2.61
CA GLU A 131 2.07 2.88 2.67
C GLU A 131 0.85 3.17 1.83
N THR A 132 0.44 2.20 1.00
CA THR A 132 -0.71 2.35 0.10
C THR A 132 -1.67 1.19 0.21
N TRP A 133 -2.96 1.47 -0.01
CA TRP A 133 -4.01 0.48 -0.18
C TRP A 133 -5.06 1.01 -1.15
N GLN A 134 -5.64 0.10 -1.93
CA GLN A 134 -6.57 0.44 -2.99
C GLN A 134 -7.52 -0.72 -3.32
N ALA A 135 -8.57 -0.42 -4.08
CA ALA A 135 -9.40 -1.40 -4.74
C ALA A 135 -8.66 -2.04 -5.93
N ASP A 136 -9.10 -3.19 -6.38
CA ASP A 136 -8.69 -3.76 -7.66
C ASP A 136 -9.34 -3.02 -8.85
N ALA A 137 -9.05 -3.46 -10.07
CA ALA A 137 -9.58 -2.83 -11.28
C ALA A 137 -11.12 -2.92 -11.44
N THR A 138 -11.81 -3.68 -10.58
CA THR A 138 -13.27 -3.80 -10.53
C THR A 138 -13.90 -3.00 -9.40
N GLY A 139 -13.13 -2.28 -8.61
CA GLY A 139 -13.60 -1.50 -7.46
C GLY A 139 -13.73 -2.31 -6.17
N ALA A 140 -13.20 -3.54 -6.12
CA ALA A 140 -13.28 -4.39 -4.93
C ALA A 140 -12.01 -4.33 -4.09
N TYR A 141 -12.18 -4.22 -2.75
CA TYR A 141 -11.07 -4.32 -1.79
C TYR A 141 -10.88 -5.75 -1.30
N ASP A 142 -9.62 -6.18 -1.17
CA ASP A 142 -9.30 -7.39 -0.40
C ASP A 142 -9.46 -7.09 1.10
N ASN A 143 -10.50 -7.64 1.70
CA ASN A 143 -10.81 -7.47 3.12
C ASN A 143 -10.37 -8.68 3.98
N ALA A 144 -9.65 -9.64 3.39
CA ALA A 144 -9.19 -10.86 4.07
C ALA A 144 -7.66 -11.00 4.05
N GLY A 145 -6.98 -10.35 3.11
CA GLY A 145 -5.55 -10.40 2.93
C GLY A 145 -4.93 -9.04 2.64
N PHE A 146 -3.77 -9.05 2.01
CA PHE A 146 -3.01 -7.85 1.69
C PHE A 146 -2.80 -7.64 0.18
N SER A 147 -3.69 -8.12 -0.68
CA SER A 147 -3.68 -7.77 -2.10
C SER A 147 -3.85 -6.26 -2.26
N LEU A 148 -3.02 -5.64 -3.10
CA LEU A 148 -3.02 -4.21 -3.38
C LEU A 148 -2.82 -3.35 -2.11
N ARG A 149 -2.09 -3.90 -1.12
CA ARG A 149 -1.71 -3.26 0.13
C ARG A 149 -0.23 -3.49 0.40
N GLY A 150 0.48 -2.47 0.76
CA GLY A 150 1.89 -2.59 1.10
C GLY A 150 2.57 -1.25 1.31
N TRP A 151 3.85 -1.30 1.60
CA TRP A 151 4.63 -0.09 1.84
C TRP A 151 6.07 -0.22 1.38
N VAL A 152 6.65 0.91 1.07
CA VAL A 152 8.08 1.09 0.79
C VAL A 152 8.65 2.21 1.66
N THR A 153 9.95 2.43 1.58
CA THR A 153 10.60 3.63 2.15
C THR A 153 11.18 4.46 1.03
N THR A 154 11.16 5.77 1.20
CA THR A 154 11.84 6.70 0.30
C THR A 154 13.35 6.52 0.36
N ASP A 155 14.02 6.77 -0.76
CA ASP A 155 15.48 6.82 -0.86
C ASP A 155 16.05 8.15 -0.34
N ALA A 156 17.37 8.36 -0.52
CA ALA A 156 18.06 9.58 -0.07
C ALA A 156 17.58 10.85 -0.79
N ALA A 157 16.99 10.73 -1.98
CA ALA A 157 16.38 11.82 -2.72
C ALA A 157 14.90 12.04 -2.37
N GLY A 158 14.37 11.31 -1.37
CA GLY A 158 12.95 11.35 -1.01
C GLY A 158 12.05 10.59 -1.99
N ARG A 159 12.60 9.85 -2.95
CA ARG A 159 11.84 9.16 -3.99
C ARG A 159 11.32 7.80 -3.52
N PHE A 160 10.13 7.43 -4.00
CA PHE A 160 9.55 6.10 -3.86
C PHE A 160 9.00 5.58 -5.19
N THR A 161 8.79 4.27 -5.28
CA THR A 161 8.15 3.61 -6.43
C THR A 161 7.41 2.36 -5.96
N ILE A 162 6.16 2.20 -6.43
CA ILE A 162 5.27 1.08 -6.13
C ILE A 162 4.61 0.62 -7.43
N GLY A 163 4.73 -0.67 -7.75
CA GLY A 163 4.01 -1.31 -8.84
C GLY A 163 2.63 -1.79 -8.39
N THR A 164 1.58 -1.46 -9.14
CA THR A 164 0.20 -1.82 -8.84
C THR A 164 -0.64 -1.93 -10.12
N VAL A 165 -1.95 -1.80 -10.01
CA VAL A 165 -2.89 -1.63 -11.12
C VAL A 165 -3.71 -0.36 -10.91
N VAL A 166 -4.28 0.18 -11.97
CA VAL A 166 -5.27 1.26 -11.87
C VAL A 166 -6.48 0.72 -11.11
N PRO A 167 -6.90 1.35 -10.00
CA PRO A 167 -8.09 0.93 -9.27
C PRO A 167 -9.36 1.20 -10.06
N GLY A 168 -10.40 0.42 -9.84
CA GLY A 168 -11.74 0.73 -10.34
C GLY A 168 -12.51 1.63 -9.38
N GLU A 169 -13.52 2.29 -9.93
CA GLU A 169 -14.52 3.04 -9.17
C GLU A 169 -15.40 2.11 -8.33
N TYR A 170 -15.95 2.63 -7.24
CA TYR A 170 -17.00 1.96 -6.50
C TYR A 170 -18.08 2.99 -6.05
N PRO A 171 -19.28 2.58 -5.61
CA PRO A 171 -20.39 3.51 -5.38
C PRO A 171 -20.02 4.73 -4.53
N GLY A 172 -20.14 5.92 -5.14
CA GLY A 172 -19.86 7.22 -4.53
C GLY A 172 -18.39 7.60 -4.45
N ARG A 173 -17.49 6.84 -5.08
CA ARG A 173 -16.05 7.13 -5.09
C ARG A 173 -15.45 6.96 -6.49
N THR A 174 -14.69 7.94 -6.90
CA THR A 174 -13.84 7.86 -8.10
C THR A 174 -12.63 6.95 -7.88
N GLU A 175 -11.89 6.65 -8.93
CA GLU A 175 -10.63 5.89 -8.84
C GLU A 175 -9.62 6.61 -7.95
N HIS A 176 -9.13 5.94 -6.94
CA HIS A 176 -8.16 6.53 -6.01
C HIS A 176 -7.27 5.47 -5.35
N ILE A 177 -6.13 5.92 -4.90
CA ILE A 177 -5.21 5.14 -4.08
C ILE A 177 -5.04 5.86 -2.74
N HIS A 178 -5.33 5.18 -1.65
CA HIS A 178 -5.03 5.70 -0.31
C HIS A 178 -3.54 5.66 -0.04
N VAL A 179 -3.05 6.67 0.65
CA VAL A 179 -1.63 6.82 0.97
C VAL A 179 -1.45 7.27 2.42
N LYS A 180 -0.54 6.63 3.13
CA LYS A 180 0.02 7.13 4.39
C LYS A 180 1.50 7.40 4.21
N VAL A 181 1.94 8.60 4.54
CA VAL A 181 3.35 8.97 4.55
C VAL A 181 3.78 9.25 5.97
N THR A 182 4.70 8.44 6.49
CA THR A 182 5.22 8.58 7.86
C THR A 182 6.72 8.86 7.80
N PRO A 183 7.16 10.10 8.06
CA PRO A 183 8.57 10.42 8.15
C PRO A 183 9.20 9.83 9.41
N PRO A 184 10.53 9.61 9.45
CA PRO A 184 11.20 9.19 10.66
C PRO A 184 10.95 10.16 11.83
N GLY A 185 10.30 9.64 12.90
CA GLY A 185 10.03 10.43 14.12
C GLY A 185 8.99 11.54 13.99
N GLY A 186 8.30 11.65 12.86
CA GLY A 186 7.26 12.68 12.63
C GLY A 186 5.83 12.13 12.59
N ALA A 187 4.90 13.05 12.40
CA ALA A 187 3.48 12.71 12.24
C ALA A 187 3.20 12.06 10.88
N THR A 188 2.21 11.16 10.84
CA THR A 188 1.76 10.52 9.60
C THR A 188 0.77 11.42 8.88
N LEU A 189 1.06 11.74 7.63
CA LEU A 189 0.09 12.26 6.68
C LEU A 189 -0.77 11.07 6.19
N THR A 190 -2.09 11.18 6.30
CA THR A 190 -3.05 10.28 5.63
C THR A 190 -3.77 11.06 4.55
N THR A 191 -3.72 10.55 3.32
CA THR A 191 -4.32 11.22 2.15
C THR A 191 -4.72 10.20 1.09
N GLN A 192 -5.08 10.68 -0.09
CA GLN A 192 -5.39 9.88 -1.28
C GLN A 192 -4.74 10.54 -2.49
N VAL A 193 -4.57 9.78 -3.56
CA VAL A 193 -4.24 10.32 -4.88
C VAL A 193 -5.28 9.86 -5.88
N TYR A 194 -5.57 10.68 -6.87
CA TYR A 194 -6.66 10.51 -7.81
C TYR A 194 -6.17 10.47 -9.25
N PHE A 195 -7.04 10.03 -10.15
CA PHE A 195 -6.76 9.97 -11.58
C PHE A 195 -7.45 11.13 -12.28
N PRO A 196 -6.71 12.02 -12.97
CA PRO A 196 -7.29 13.16 -13.65
C PRO A 196 -8.17 12.70 -14.82
N GLY A 197 -9.27 13.42 -15.04
CA GLY A 197 -10.14 13.19 -16.20
C GLY A 197 -11.19 12.09 -16.03
N SER A 198 -11.26 11.39 -14.88
CA SER A 198 -12.41 10.54 -14.58
C SER A 198 -13.69 11.39 -14.45
N THR A 199 -14.77 10.94 -15.08
CA THR A 199 -16.09 11.60 -14.97
C THR A 199 -16.64 11.51 -13.54
N ALA A 200 -16.26 10.50 -12.78
CA ALA A 200 -16.67 10.28 -11.40
C ALA A 200 -16.01 11.27 -10.41
N ASN A 201 -14.94 11.97 -10.80
CA ASN A 201 -14.31 12.99 -9.95
C ASN A 201 -15.30 14.06 -9.48
N GLY A 202 -16.23 14.48 -10.35
CA GLY A 202 -17.24 15.48 -10.01
C GLY A 202 -18.36 14.98 -9.08
N GLU A 203 -18.48 13.67 -8.89
CA GLU A 203 -19.49 13.02 -8.04
C GLU A 203 -18.92 12.56 -6.68
N ASP A 204 -17.60 12.49 -6.54
CA ASP A 204 -16.91 12.12 -5.31
C ASP A 204 -16.79 13.33 -4.38
N GLY A 205 -17.53 13.31 -3.27
CA GLY A 205 -17.64 14.45 -2.35
C GLY A 205 -16.34 14.82 -1.61
N ILE A 206 -15.26 14.03 -1.75
CA ILE A 206 -13.95 14.30 -1.15
C ILE A 206 -12.81 14.37 -2.18
N TYR A 207 -13.14 14.31 -3.47
CA TYR A 207 -12.15 14.53 -4.51
C TYR A 207 -11.58 15.95 -4.41
N ASP A 208 -10.27 16.04 -4.55
CA ASP A 208 -9.54 17.31 -4.62
C ASP A 208 -8.50 17.23 -5.74
N PRO A 209 -8.57 18.13 -6.74
CA PRO A 209 -7.67 18.09 -7.89
C PRO A 209 -6.20 18.37 -7.54
N SER A 210 -5.90 18.93 -6.36
CA SER A 210 -4.50 19.07 -5.88
C SER A 210 -3.85 17.73 -5.56
N LEU A 211 -4.64 16.67 -5.46
CA LEU A 211 -4.20 15.30 -5.22
C LEU A 211 -4.18 14.44 -6.49
N ASP A 212 -4.43 15.03 -7.65
CA ASP A 212 -4.32 14.32 -8.93
C ASP A 212 -2.90 13.84 -9.18
N LEU A 213 -2.81 12.64 -9.73
CA LEU A 213 -1.58 12.12 -10.31
C LEU A 213 -1.28 12.84 -11.62
N VAL A 214 -0.01 13.13 -11.88
CA VAL A 214 0.45 13.35 -13.25
C VAL A 214 0.57 11.98 -13.89
N VAL A 215 -0.31 11.65 -14.83
CA VAL A 215 -0.37 10.33 -15.48
C VAL A 215 0.26 10.40 -16.86
N THR A 216 1.19 9.49 -17.12
CA THR A 216 1.83 9.29 -18.43
C THR A 216 1.74 7.84 -18.88
N GLN A 217 1.79 7.61 -20.20
CA GLN A 217 1.77 6.27 -20.79
C GLN A 217 3.18 5.70 -20.86
N ASP A 218 3.33 4.41 -20.53
CA ASP A 218 4.56 3.64 -20.69
C ASP A 218 4.23 2.27 -21.33
N GLY A 219 4.24 2.21 -22.66
CA GLY A 219 3.73 1.07 -23.38
C GLY A 219 2.23 0.84 -23.11
N ASP A 220 1.90 -0.36 -22.63
CA ASP A 220 0.53 -0.73 -22.22
C ASP A 220 0.25 -0.41 -20.73
N ALA A 221 1.25 0.12 -20.02
CA ALA A 221 1.15 0.51 -18.61
C ALA A 221 1.03 2.03 -18.46
N LEU A 222 0.71 2.47 -17.25
CA LEU A 222 0.72 3.87 -16.84
C LEU A 222 1.80 4.12 -15.79
N VAL A 223 2.30 5.35 -15.79
CA VAL A 223 3.10 5.90 -14.69
C VAL A 223 2.31 7.05 -14.09
N GLY A 224 1.98 6.95 -12.80
CA GLY A 224 1.35 8.00 -12.02
C GLY A 224 2.37 8.63 -11.07
N THR A 225 2.49 9.94 -11.10
CA THR A 225 3.47 10.68 -10.28
C THR A 225 2.79 11.67 -9.36
N HIS A 226 3.23 11.75 -8.10
CA HIS A 226 2.79 12.76 -7.13
C HIS A 226 3.92 13.15 -6.17
N THR A 227 3.94 14.42 -5.73
CA THR A 227 4.86 14.90 -4.70
C THR A 227 4.10 15.16 -3.41
N PHE A 228 4.45 14.44 -2.34
CA PHE A 228 3.88 14.64 -1.02
C PHE A 228 4.73 15.65 -0.23
N VAL A 229 4.12 16.75 0.16
CA VAL A 229 4.74 17.80 0.99
C VAL A 229 4.30 17.60 2.42
N LEU A 230 5.22 17.31 3.32
CA LEU A 230 4.93 17.12 4.74
C LEU A 230 4.93 18.47 5.47
N GLY A 231 3.87 18.74 6.23
CA GLY A 231 3.84 19.83 7.20
C GLY A 231 4.82 19.58 8.35
N SER A 232 5.26 20.65 9.01
CA SER A 232 6.09 20.62 10.23
C SER A 232 5.27 20.28 11.46
#